data_6c894cde04bb41bc15d341cd4368dc09
#
_entry.id   6c894cde04bb41bc15d341cd4368dc09
#
_cell.length_a   1.000
_cell.length_b   1.000
_cell.length_c   1.000
_cell.angle_alpha   90.00
_cell.angle_beta   90.00
_cell.angle_gamma   90.00
#
_symmetry.space_group_name_H-M   'P 1'
#
loop_
_entity.id
_entity.type
_entity.pdbx_description
1 polymer ?
#
loop_
_entity_poly.entity_id
_entity_poly.type
_entity_poly.pdbx_seq_one_letter_code
_entity_poly.pdbx_strand_id
1 'polypeptide(L)'
;PKQYTQLFGEAILNHTIKIFLKNNKIDLILLVLNKKHKKYFDKIVSNKRILKTYGGDSRQKSVFYGLKFIKRFKPVNVLVHDASRPFTDTNLISQILQNLKKYKAVIPRIKIQDTIKKISNNKITPINRDKMFVIQTPQGFKFKDLFEKHSGVSYKNFTDDSSLFDDTSKVIKYINGNYENIKITNKNDI
;
A
#
# COMPACT_ATOMS: atom_id res chain seq x y z
N PRO A 1 -3.89 18.00 -1.24
CA PRO A 1 -3.84 16.58 -0.82
C PRO A 1 -2.42 16.18 -0.46
N LYS A 2 -2.24 15.49 0.66
CA LYS A 2 -0.95 15.20 1.29
C LYS A 2 0.12 14.60 0.36
N GLN A 3 -0.25 13.72 -0.56
CA GLN A 3 0.70 13.11 -1.49
C GLN A 3 1.34 14.11 -2.48
N TYR A 4 0.77 15.30 -2.62
CA TYR A 4 1.32 16.38 -3.46
C TYR A 4 1.97 17.50 -2.64
N THR A 5 2.00 17.37 -1.30
CA THR A 5 2.78 18.27 -0.44
C THR A 5 4.26 18.08 -0.73
N GLN A 6 5.01 19.15 -0.67
CA GLN A 6 6.46 19.11 -0.89
C GLN A 6 7.18 18.58 0.33
N LEU A 7 8.15 17.71 0.09
CA LEU A 7 9.12 17.17 1.01
C LEU A 7 10.49 17.33 0.34
N PHE A 8 11.42 18.06 0.94
CA PHE A 8 12.73 18.36 0.35
C PHE A 8 12.65 18.89 -1.10
N GLY A 9 11.73 19.83 -1.35
CA GLY A 9 11.59 20.48 -2.65
C GLY A 9 10.84 19.68 -3.73
N GLU A 10 10.36 18.46 -3.42
CA GLU A 10 9.64 17.61 -4.37
C GLU A 10 8.36 17.03 -3.74
N ALA A 11 7.34 16.73 -4.56
CA ALA A 11 6.10 16.12 -4.06
C ALA A 11 6.37 14.74 -3.41
N ILE A 12 5.74 14.45 -2.27
CA ILE A 12 5.85 13.17 -1.56
C ILE A 12 5.62 11.98 -2.50
N LEU A 13 4.64 12.09 -3.41
CA LEU A 13 4.37 11.06 -4.41
C LEU A 13 5.60 10.75 -5.29
N ASN A 14 6.36 11.77 -5.68
CA ASN A 14 7.53 11.58 -6.52
C ASN A 14 8.65 10.84 -5.77
N HIS A 15 8.86 11.15 -4.49
CA HIS A 15 9.79 10.36 -3.63
C HIS A 15 9.37 8.89 -3.61
N THR A 16 8.08 8.63 -3.36
CA THR A 16 7.52 7.28 -3.35
C THR A 16 7.76 6.57 -4.69
N ILE A 17 7.45 7.20 -5.82
CA ILE A 17 7.63 6.62 -7.16
C ILE A 17 9.09 6.27 -7.42
N LYS A 18 10.03 7.17 -7.09
CA LYS A 18 11.46 6.99 -7.33
C LYS A 18 12.03 5.75 -6.66
N ILE A 19 11.51 5.36 -5.48
CA ILE A 19 11.94 4.14 -4.77
C ILE A 19 11.61 2.90 -5.61
N PHE A 20 10.39 2.82 -6.14
CA PHE A 20 9.99 1.70 -6.99
C PHE A 20 10.70 1.70 -8.35
N LEU A 21 11.00 2.88 -8.91
CA LEU A 21 11.78 2.99 -10.15
C LEU A 21 13.23 2.50 -10.00
N LYS A 22 13.82 2.62 -8.80
CA LYS A 22 15.17 2.11 -8.51
C LYS A 22 15.23 0.58 -8.48
N ASN A 23 14.10 -0.10 -8.29
CA ASN A 23 14.05 -1.56 -8.24
C ASN A 23 13.80 -2.12 -9.65
N ASN A 24 14.77 -2.88 -10.17
CA ASN A 24 14.70 -3.47 -11.51
C ASN A 24 13.72 -4.65 -11.64
N LYS A 25 13.22 -5.17 -10.52
CA LYS A 25 12.19 -6.22 -10.50
C LYS A 25 10.75 -5.65 -10.59
N ILE A 26 10.61 -4.34 -10.65
CA ILE A 26 9.34 -3.65 -10.85
C ILE A 26 9.24 -3.26 -12.33
N ASP A 27 8.41 -3.95 -13.08
CA ASP A 27 8.25 -3.70 -14.52
C ASP A 27 7.41 -2.44 -14.78
N LEU A 28 6.37 -2.22 -13.96
CA LEU A 28 5.37 -1.19 -14.18
C LEU A 28 4.92 -0.56 -12.86
N ILE A 29 4.72 0.73 -12.86
CA ILE A 29 4.09 1.50 -11.77
C ILE A 29 2.79 2.08 -12.30
N LEU A 30 1.66 1.70 -11.70
CA LEU A 30 0.38 2.31 -12.02
C LEU A 30 -0.01 3.31 -10.94
N LEU A 31 -0.16 4.56 -11.32
CA LEU A 31 -0.70 5.60 -10.46
C LEU A 31 -2.22 5.65 -10.60
N VAL A 32 -2.91 5.36 -9.51
CA VAL A 32 -4.37 5.46 -9.44
C VAL A 32 -4.72 6.82 -8.84
N LEU A 33 -5.18 7.73 -9.67
CA LEU A 33 -5.28 9.15 -9.36
C LEU A 33 -6.74 9.57 -9.15
N ASN A 34 -6.95 10.58 -8.30
CA ASN A 34 -8.27 11.19 -8.15
C ASN A 34 -8.45 12.32 -9.19
N LYS A 35 -9.51 12.25 -10.00
CA LYS A 35 -9.83 13.26 -11.03
C LYS A 35 -9.85 14.70 -10.49
N LYS A 36 -10.29 14.90 -9.24
CA LYS A 36 -10.33 16.22 -8.58
C LYS A 36 -8.94 16.84 -8.39
N HIS A 37 -7.86 16.04 -8.51
CA HIS A 37 -6.49 16.48 -8.31
C HIS A 37 -5.72 16.69 -9.62
N LYS A 38 -6.41 16.82 -10.75
CA LYS A 38 -5.80 16.93 -12.10
C LYS A 38 -4.72 18.01 -12.20
N LYS A 39 -4.89 19.15 -11.50
CA LYS A 39 -3.90 20.25 -11.47
C LYS A 39 -2.50 19.91 -10.95
N TYR A 40 -2.34 18.74 -10.33
CA TYR A 40 -1.05 18.28 -9.82
C TYR A 40 -0.36 17.25 -10.76
N PHE A 41 -1.04 16.79 -11.81
CA PHE A 41 -0.57 15.65 -12.61
C PHE A 41 0.69 15.98 -13.43
N ASP A 42 0.85 17.24 -13.84
CA ASP A 42 2.02 17.69 -14.60
C ASP A 42 3.29 17.73 -13.73
N LYS A 43 3.13 17.77 -12.39
CA LYS A 43 4.24 17.73 -11.44
C LYS A 43 4.69 16.32 -11.06
N ILE A 44 4.03 15.29 -11.58
CA ILE A 44 4.40 13.89 -11.34
C ILE A 44 5.56 13.54 -12.27
N VAL A 45 6.60 12.92 -11.68
CA VAL A 45 7.76 12.43 -12.44
C VAL A 45 7.33 11.58 -13.64
N SER A 46 7.95 11.83 -14.79
CA SER A 46 7.69 11.09 -16.02
C SER A 46 8.71 9.97 -16.20
N ASN A 47 8.23 8.77 -16.55
CA ASN A 47 9.07 7.61 -16.88
C ASN A 47 8.25 6.62 -17.71
N LYS A 48 8.89 5.88 -18.63
CA LYS A 48 8.22 4.88 -19.49
C LYS A 48 7.56 3.74 -18.72
N ARG A 49 7.99 3.46 -17.49
CA ARG A 49 7.38 2.46 -16.59
C ARG A 49 6.21 2.99 -15.79
N ILE A 50 5.83 4.26 -15.93
CA ILE A 50 4.73 4.87 -15.17
C ILE A 50 3.51 5.00 -16.05
N LEU A 51 2.43 4.38 -15.64
CA LEU A 51 1.10 4.57 -16.22
C LEU A 51 0.19 5.28 -15.22
N LYS A 52 -0.85 5.93 -15.73
CA LYS A 52 -1.83 6.67 -14.93
C LYS A 52 -3.23 6.19 -15.26
N THR A 53 -4.08 6.06 -14.24
CA THR A 53 -5.52 5.80 -14.38
C THR A 53 -6.29 6.54 -13.29
N TYR A 54 -7.59 6.60 -13.41
CA TYR A 54 -8.43 7.20 -12.38
C TYR A 54 -8.96 6.16 -11.40
N GLY A 55 -9.00 6.53 -10.13
CA GLY A 55 -9.60 5.73 -9.06
C GLY A 55 -11.11 5.92 -8.93
N GLY A 56 -11.69 5.19 -8.01
CA GLY A 56 -13.08 5.32 -7.58
C GLY A 56 -13.26 6.28 -6.39
N ASP A 57 -14.45 6.24 -5.82
CA ASP A 57 -14.89 7.04 -4.67
C ASP A 57 -14.36 6.51 -3.31
N SER A 58 -13.83 5.29 -3.30
CA SER A 58 -13.20 4.68 -2.12
C SER A 58 -11.80 4.14 -2.45
N ARG A 59 -11.01 3.86 -1.37
CA ARG A 59 -9.71 3.21 -1.51
C ARG A 59 -9.86 1.87 -2.25
N GLN A 60 -10.82 1.05 -1.85
CA GLN A 60 -11.05 -0.27 -2.45
C GLN A 60 -11.42 -0.20 -3.93
N LYS A 61 -12.37 0.67 -4.30
CA LYS A 61 -12.72 0.88 -5.70
C LYS A 61 -11.52 1.38 -6.50
N SER A 62 -10.68 2.23 -5.90
CA SER A 62 -9.47 2.71 -6.56
C SER A 62 -8.49 1.59 -6.81
N VAL A 63 -8.22 0.70 -5.83
CA VAL A 63 -7.39 -0.48 -6.02
C VAL A 63 -7.98 -1.39 -7.10
N PHE A 64 -9.27 -1.68 -7.04
CA PHE A 64 -9.93 -2.54 -8.02
C PHE A 64 -9.87 -1.99 -9.45
N TYR A 65 -10.06 -0.67 -9.64
CA TYR A 65 -9.92 -0.05 -10.95
C TYR A 65 -8.47 -0.11 -11.44
N GLY A 66 -7.51 0.05 -10.55
CA GLY A 66 -6.10 -0.18 -10.85
C GLY A 66 -5.84 -1.61 -11.32
N LEU A 67 -6.36 -2.61 -10.61
CA LEU A 67 -6.24 -4.02 -10.97
C LEU A 67 -6.89 -4.31 -12.33
N LYS A 68 -8.09 -3.79 -12.59
CA LYS A 68 -8.75 -3.91 -13.91
C LYS A 68 -7.89 -3.33 -15.02
N PHE A 69 -7.26 -2.17 -14.77
CA PHE A 69 -6.41 -1.51 -15.76
C PHE A 69 -5.17 -2.34 -16.11
N ILE A 70 -4.49 -2.92 -15.11
CA ILE A 70 -3.24 -3.67 -15.34
C ILE A 70 -3.49 -5.11 -15.80
N LYS A 71 -4.71 -5.65 -15.70
CA LYS A 71 -5.04 -7.02 -16.13
C LYS A 71 -4.57 -7.33 -17.56
N ARG A 72 -4.63 -6.36 -18.46
CA ARG A 72 -4.18 -6.48 -19.86
C ARG A 72 -2.69 -6.80 -20.02
N PHE A 73 -1.87 -6.45 -19.02
CA PHE A 73 -0.43 -6.75 -19.01
C PHE A 73 -0.10 -8.11 -18.40
N LYS A 74 -1.12 -8.87 -17.95
CA LYS A 74 -0.99 -10.21 -17.36
C LYS A 74 0.05 -10.28 -16.23
N PRO A 75 0.01 -9.38 -15.23
CA PRO A 75 1.01 -9.38 -14.16
C PRO A 75 0.91 -10.67 -13.34
N VAL A 76 2.05 -11.20 -12.90
CA VAL A 76 2.12 -12.34 -11.98
C VAL A 76 1.86 -11.88 -10.55
N ASN A 77 2.52 -10.79 -10.15
CA ASN A 77 2.42 -10.22 -8.82
C ASN A 77 2.01 -8.74 -8.91
N VAL A 78 1.43 -8.23 -7.84
CA VAL A 78 1.12 -6.82 -7.68
C VAL A 78 1.51 -6.36 -6.27
N LEU A 79 2.07 -5.16 -6.20
CA LEU A 79 2.31 -4.47 -4.93
C LEU A 79 1.33 -3.30 -4.82
N VAL A 80 0.55 -3.27 -3.75
CA VAL A 80 -0.34 -2.14 -3.43
C VAL A 80 0.37 -1.27 -2.40
N HIS A 81 0.54 0.01 -2.72
CA HIS A 81 1.31 0.93 -1.88
C HIS A 81 0.64 2.28 -1.66
N ASP A 82 0.78 2.80 -0.45
CA ASP A 82 0.31 4.14 -0.10
C ASP A 82 1.23 5.21 -0.72
N ALA A 83 0.68 6.09 -1.53
CA ALA A 83 1.41 7.19 -2.17
C ALA A 83 2.09 8.18 -1.17
N SER A 84 1.73 8.12 0.09
CA SER A 84 2.25 8.95 1.18
C SER A 84 3.26 8.23 2.10
N ARG A 85 3.89 7.15 1.63
CA ARG A 85 5.02 6.48 2.31
C ARG A 85 6.31 6.63 1.50
N PRO A 86 6.97 7.79 1.57
CA PRO A 86 8.14 8.08 0.74
C PRO A 86 9.44 7.43 1.23
N PHE A 87 9.43 6.75 2.37
CA PHE A 87 10.62 6.17 3.00
C PHE A 87 10.64 4.64 2.98
N THR A 88 9.93 4.04 2.04
CA THR A 88 9.96 2.59 1.84
C THR A 88 11.35 2.14 1.40
N ASP A 89 11.85 1.07 2.02
CA ASP A 89 13.15 0.49 1.69
C ASP A 89 13.04 -0.46 0.47
N THR A 90 14.03 -0.40 -0.42
CA THR A 90 14.15 -1.32 -1.56
C THR A 90 14.38 -2.77 -1.14
N ASN A 91 15.00 -2.99 0.03
CA ASN A 91 15.16 -4.32 0.61
C ASN A 91 13.80 -4.90 1.02
N LEU A 92 12.91 -4.10 1.62
CA LEU A 92 11.54 -4.52 1.94
C LEU A 92 10.78 -4.97 0.68
N ILE A 93 10.89 -4.20 -0.42
CA ILE A 93 10.29 -4.58 -1.72
C ILE A 93 10.83 -5.93 -2.18
N SER A 94 12.14 -6.13 -2.09
CA SER A 94 12.80 -7.38 -2.51
C SER A 94 12.37 -8.58 -1.67
N GLN A 95 12.23 -8.41 -0.35
CA GLN A 95 11.73 -9.46 0.56
C GLN A 95 10.28 -9.83 0.23
N ILE A 96 9.42 -8.85 -0.07
CA ILE A 96 8.04 -9.11 -0.49
C ILE A 96 8.02 -9.95 -1.76
N LEU A 97 8.74 -9.54 -2.79
CA LEU A 97 8.78 -10.24 -4.08
C LEU A 97 9.34 -11.66 -3.94
N GLN A 98 10.33 -11.87 -3.08
CA GLN A 98 10.89 -13.20 -2.81
C GLN A 98 9.87 -14.12 -2.14
N ASN A 99 9.15 -13.62 -1.13
CA ASN A 99 8.15 -14.41 -0.41
C ASN A 99 6.90 -14.68 -1.26
N LEU A 100 6.56 -13.81 -2.22
CA LEU A 100 5.48 -14.06 -3.17
C LEU A 100 5.72 -15.28 -4.07
N LYS A 101 6.92 -15.84 -4.12
CA LYS A 101 7.15 -17.14 -4.79
C LYS A 101 6.39 -18.29 -4.11
N LYS A 102 6.20 -18.20 -2.78
CA LYS A 102 5.59 -19.26 -1.94
C LYS A 102 4.19 -18.91 -1.43
N TYR A 103 3.89 -17.62 -1.21
CA TYR A 103 2.67 -17.16 -0.56
C TYR A 103 1.80 -16.37 -1.53
N LYS A 104 0.48 -16.36 -1.28
CA LYS A 104 -0.48 -15.57 -2.07
C LYS A 104 -0.47 -14.09 -1.70
N ALA A 105 -0.19 -13.79 -0.44
CA ALA A 105 -0.04 -12.45 0.09
C ALA A 105 1.18 -12.34 1.00
N VAL A 106 1.87 -11.20 0.96
CA VAL A 106 3.02 -10.86 1.81
C VAL A 106 2.83 -9.47 2.37
N ILE A 107 2.75 -9.36 3.69
CA ILE A 107 2.32 -8.17 4.39
C ILE A 107 3.39 -7.72 5.38
N PRO A 108 3.98 -6.54 5.24
CA PRO A 108 4.89 -6.00 6.23
C PRO A 108 4.13 -5.49 7.44
N ARG A 109 4.65 -5.80 8.63
CA ARG A 109 4.09 -5.35 9.90
C ARG A 109 5.18 -4.94 10.88
N ILE A 110 4.87 -4.01 11.77
CA ILE A 110 5.73 -3.62 12.89
C ILE A 110 4.98 -3.81 14.21
N LYS A 111 5.73 -4.06 15.29
CA LYS A 111 5.18 -4.12 16.63
C LYS A 111 4.77 -2.73 17.10
N ILE A 112 3.77 -2.65 17.96
CA ILE A 112 3.38 -1.39 18.60
C ILE A 112 4.26 -1.19 19.82
N GLN A 113 4.92 -0.04 19.89
CA GLN A 113 5.81 0.32 21.01
C GLN A 113 5.07 1.04 22.13
N ASP A 114 4.05 1.83 21.79
CA ASP A 114 3.28 2.61 22.74
C ASP A 114 2.20 1.80 23.45
N THR A 115 1.77 2.28 24.62
CA THR A 115 0.63 1.74 25.33
C THR A 115 -0.65 2.07 24.59
N ILE A 116 -1.47 1.04 24.29
CA ILE A 116 -2.76 1.21 23.64
C ILE A 116 -3.88 1.07 24.67
N LYS A 117 -4.85 1.98 24.59
CA LYS A 117 -6.08 1.93 25.37
C LYS A 117 -7.29 1.96 24.45
N LYS A 118 -8.28 1.12 24.75
CA LYS A 118 -9.58 1.12 24.06
C LYS A 118 -10.55 1.98 24.83
N ILE A 119 -11.27 2.84 24.13
CA ILE A 119 -12.42 3.59 24.66
C ILE A 119 -13.69 2.89 24.21
N SER A 120 -14.53 2.50 25.15
CA SER A 120 -15.85 1.92 24.88
C SER A 120 -16.80 2.36 25.99
N ASN A 121 -17.95 2.94 25.61
CA ASN A 121 -18.97 3.43 26.55
C ASN A 121 -18.39 4.31 27.69
N ASN A 122 -17.56 5.29 27.33
CA ASN A 122 -16.85 6.20 28.25
C ASN A 122 -15.89 5.51 29.25
N LYS A 123 -15.61 4.22 29.06
CA LYS A 123 -14.63 3.48 29.85
C LYS A 123 -13.34 3.29 29.05
N ILE A 124 -12.21 3.60 29.67
CA ILE A 124 -10.87 3.41 29.09
C ILE A 124 -10.27 2.12 29.66
N THR A 125 -9.95 1.18 28.77
CA THR A 125 -9.34 -0.10 29.17
C THR A 125 -8.01 -0.31 28.41
N PRO A 126 -6.97 -0.87 29.06
CA PRO A 126 -5.73 -1.21 28.38
C PRO A 126 -5.95 -2.37 27.39
N ILE A 127 -5.21 -2.36 26.30
CA ILE A 127 -5.16 -3.47 25.34
C ILE A 127 -3.77 -4.10 25.43
N ASN A 128 -3.71 -5.43 25.43
CA ASN A 128 -2.45 -6.15 25.31
C ASN A 128 -1.83 -5.92 23.92
N ARG A 129 -0.82 -5.03 23.85
CA ARG A 129 -0.15 -4.65 22.60
C ARG A 129 0.70 -5.76 22.00
N ASP A 130 1.10 -6.80 22.78
CA ASP A 130 1.96 -7.89 22.29
C ASP A 130 1.29 -8.71 21.19
N LYS A 131 -0.05 -8.68 21.14
CA LYS A 131 -0.86 -9.33 20.11
C LYS A 131 -1.29 -8.40 18.98
N MET A 132 -0.78 -7.17 18.95
CA MET A 132 -1.17 -6.15 17.97
C MET A 132 0.01 -5.71 17.11
N PHE A 133 -0.31 -5.40 15.86
CA PHE A 133 0.68 -4.95 14.89
C PHE A 133 0.13 -3.78 14.07
N VAL A 134 1.02 -2.90 13.67
CA VAL A 134 0.73 -1.90 12.63
C VAL A 134 1.07 -2.50 11.29
N ILE A 135 0.08 -2.57 10.42
CA ILE A 135 0.24 -3.05 9.05
C ILE A 135 0.77 -1.92 8.17
N GLN A 136 1.78 -2.22 7.37
CA GLN A 136 2.38 -1.25 6.45
C GLN A 136 2.12 -1.64 4.99
N THR A 137 2.52 -0.76 4.08
CA THR A 137 2.62 -1.01 2.65
C THR A 137 4.07 -0.75 2.19
N PRO A 138 4.55 -1.38 1.09
CA PRO A 138 3.78 -2.11 0.09
C PRO A 138 3.28 -3.46 0.58
N GLN A 139 2.03 -3.79 0.27
CA GLN A 139 1.49 -5.12 0.44
C GLN A 139 1.62 -5.87 -0.89
N GLY A 140 2.23 -7.04 -0.86
CA GLY A 140 2.43 -7.85 -2.05
C GLY A 140 1.39 -8.96 -2.18
N PHE A 141 0.93 -9.20 -3.42
CA PHE A 141 -0.08 -10.21 -3.70
C PHE A 141 0.21 -10.92 -5.02
N LYS A 142 -0.21 -12.18 -5.13
CA LYS A 142 -0.44 -12.79 -6.44
C LYS A 142 -1.58 -12.05 -7.13
N PHE A 143 -1.36 -11.59 -8.35
CA PHE A 143 -2.34 -10.76 -9.05
C PHE A 143 -3.69 -11.45 -9.18
N LYS A 144 -3.71 -12.71 -9.62
CA LYS A 144 -4.94 -13.49 -9.80
C LYS A 144 -5.76 -13.55 -8.52
N ASP A 145 -5.11 -13.92 -7.39
CA ASP A 145 -5.80 -14.06 -6.12
C ASP A 145 -6.39 -12.72 -5.64
N LEU A 146 -5.63 -11.62 -5.71
CA LEU A 146 -6.13 -10.30 -5.31
C LEU A 146 -7.27 -9.83 -6.22
N PHE A 147 -7.14 -10.04 -7.53
CA PHE A 147 -8.16 -9.64 -8.49
C PHE A 147 -9.49 -10.39 -8.24
N GLU A 148 -9.44 -11.70 -8.01
CA GLU A 148 -10.61 -12.52 -7.69
C GLU A 148 -11.28 -12.06 -6.39
N LYS A 149 -10.50 -11.82 -5.33
CA LYS A 149 -11.00 -11.31 -4.05
C LYS A 149 -11.71 -9.97 -4.23
N HIS A 150 -11.13 -9.02 -4.94
CA HIS A 150 -11.77 -7.73 -5.23
C HIS A 150 -13.02 -7.85 -6.12
N SER A 151 -13.08 -8.84 -7.00
CA SER A 151 -14.23 -9.07 -7.89
C SER A 151 -15.43 -9.68 -7.17
N GLY A 152 -15.18 -10.48 -6.12
CA GLY A 152 -16.21 -11.24 -5.40
C GLY A 152 -16.82 -10.50 -4.20
N VAL A 153 -16.34 -9.32 -3.84
CA VAL A 153 -16.79 -8.62 -2.64
C VAL A 153 -17.76 -7.49 -2.99
N SER A 154 -18.96 -7.52 -2.39
CA SER A 154 -19.75 -6.28 -2.24
C SER A 154 -18.95 -5.35 -1.32
N TYR A 155 -18.69 -4.12 -1.79
CA TYR A 155 -17.77 -3.15 -1.18
C TYR A 155 -18.08 -2.88 0.30
N LYS A 156 -17.50 -3.67 1.19
CA LYS A 156 -17.41 -3.38 2.62
C LYS A 156 -16.15 -2.54 2.85
N ASN A 157 -16.18 -1.63 3.80
CA ASN A 157 -15.04 -0.75 4.11
C ASN A 157 -13.90 -1.53 4.78
N PHE A 158 -13.05 -2.17 3.99
CA PHE A 158 -11.80 -2.74 4.48
C PHE A 158 -10.73 -1.66 4.56
N THR A 159 -9.96 -1.67 5.60
CA THR A 159 -8.88 -0.70 5.82
C THR A 159 -7.64 -0.97 4.97
N ASP A 160 -7.44 -2.25 4.60
CA ASP A 160 -6.34 -2.71 3.75
C ASP A 160 -6.75 -3.91 2.89
N ASP A 161 -5.89 -4.29 1.92
CA ASP A 161 -6.20 -5.36 0.98
C ASP A 161 -5.92 -6.76 1.57
N SER A 162 -5.09 -6.86 2.62
CA SER A 162 -4.84 -8.13 3.28
C SER A 162 -6.08 -8.69 3.96
N SER A 163 -7.00 -7.82 4.40
CA SER A 163 -8.28 -8.21 5.02
C SER A 163 -9.23 -8.96 4.08
N LEU A 164 -8.92 -9.01 2.79
CA LEU A 164 -9.68 -9.81 1.80
C LEU A 164 -9.29 -11.29 1.81
N PHE A 165 -8.17 -11.63 2.44
CA PHE A 165 -7.66 -13.00 2.49
C PHE A 165 -7.98 -13.63 3.85
N ASP A 166 -8.26 -14.93 3.83
CA ASP A 166 -8.32 -15.70 5.06
C ASP A 166 -6.93 -15.72 5.71
N ASP A 167 -6.85 -15.30 6.96
CA ASP A 167 -5.57 -15.14 7.67
C ASP A 167 -5.05 -16.52 8.13
N THR A 168 -4.62 -17.32 7.17
CA THR A 168 -3.93 -18.58 7.44
C THR A 168 -2.46 -18.44 7.07
N SER A 169 -1.59 -19.02 7.88
CA SER A 169 -0.14 -19.03 7.64
C SER A 169 0.27 -19.66 6.31
N LYS A 170 -0.62 -20.42 5.67
CA LYS A 170 -0.42 -21.00 4.34
C LYS A 170 -0.68 -20.02 3.20
N VAL A 171 -1.48 -18.99 3.45
CA VAL A 171 -1.93 -18.03 2.44
C VAL A 171 -1.19 -16.70 2.57
N ILE A 172 -1.10 -16.17 3.79
CA ILE A 172 -0.48 -14.88 4.10
C ILE A 172 0.84 -15.09 4.83
N LYS A 173 1.90 -14.43 4.35
CA LYS A 173 3.17 -14.29 5.06
C LYS A 173 3.30 -12.89 5.62
N TYR A 174 3.34 -12.77 6.93
CA TYR A 174 3.76 -11.51 7.57
C TYR A 174 5.28 -11.46 7.65
N ILE A 175 5.85 -10.32 7.27
CA ILE A 175 7.29 -10.03 7.36
C ILE A 175 7.52 -8.80 8.23
N ASN A 176 8.74 -8.62 8.71
CA ASN A 176 9.09 -7.42 9.45
C ASN A 176 9.07 -6.22 8.52
N GLY A 177 8.33 -5.20 8.91
CA GLY A 177 8.36 -3.88 8.28
C GLY A 177 9.52 -3.04 8.81
N ASN A 178 9.49 -1.75 8.50
CA ASN A 178 10.47 -0.78 8.96
C ASN A 178 9.77 0.39 9.66
N TYR A 179 10.23 0.80 10.84
CA TYR A 179 9.68 1.95 11.57
C TYR A 179 9.86 3.26 10.80
N GLU A 180 10.92 3.38 9.98
CA GLU A 180 11.12 4.53 9.11
C GLU A 180 10.11 4.62 7.95
N ASN A 181 9.45 3.51 7.60
CA ASN A 181 8.42 3.47 6.56
C ASN A 181 7.10 4.10 7.05
N ILE A 182 7.19 5.33 7.55
CA ILE A 182 6.05 6.07 8.07
C ILE A 182 5.07 6.44 6.94
N LYS A 183 3.81 6.58 7.32
CA LYS A 183 2.77 7.15 6.45
C LYS A 183 2.57 8.61 6.81
N ILE A 184 2.98 9.51 5.94
CA ILE A 184 2.73 10.93 6.13
C ILE A 184 1.22 11.18 6.08
N THR A 185 0.65 11.55 7.22
CA THR A 185 -0.80 11.79 7.39
C THR A 185 -1.09 13.24 7.70
N ASN A 186 -0.25 13.87 8.52
CA ASN A 186 -0.38 15.23 9.03
C ASN A 186 0.83 16.08 8.62
N LYS A 187 0.73 17.40 8.83
CA LYS A 187 1.86 18.32 8.60
C LYS A 187 3.04 18.05 9.54
N ASN A 188 2.77 17.56 10.75
CA ASN A 188 3.81 17.26 11.73
C ASN A 188 4.63 16.00 11.39
N ASP A 189 4.24 15.24 10.37
CA ASP A 189 4.99 14.08 9.88
C ASP A 189 6.08 14.50 8.86
N ILE A 190 6.16 15.79 8.54
CA ILE A 190 7.11 16.44 7.63
C ILE A 190 8.06 17.34 8.44
#